data_a1b11859e5d74286c010f6bd1fa26318
#
_entry.id   a1b11859e5d74286c010f6bd1fa26318
#
_cell.length_a   1.000
_cell.length_b   1.000
_cell.length_c   1.000
_cell.angle_alpha   90.00
_cell.angle_beta   90.00
_cell.angle_gamma   90.00
#
_symmetry.space_group_name_H-M   'P 1'
#
loop_
_entity.id
_entity.type
_entity.pdbx_description
1 polymer ?
#
loop_
_entity_poly.entity_id
_entity_poly.type
_entity_poly.pdbx_seq_one_letter_code
_entity_poly.pdbx_strand_id
1 'polypeptide(L)'
;MQFEINAKDPQTKARAGKMTTDHGVIETPIFMPVGTIGTVKGVHQTELKNEINPDIILGNTYHLYLRPGMEIMEKAGGLHKFMNWDRNILTDSGGYQVYSLSSNRKIKEDGVKFKSHIDGSYHFFSPEFSMDIQRSIGADIFMAFDECTPYPCDYNYARRSMHMTHRWLDRCIKHIGETPVKYGHDQAFFPIVQGSTYKDLRKQSAEFIASREAVGNAIGGLSVGEPAEELYGMTEVVCEVLPEDKPRYLMGVGTPINILENIALGVDMFDCVMPTRNARNGMLFTAYGSINIKNKKWADDFSAIDEMGITWVDTYYSKAYVRHLFTVNEMLGKQIATIHNLGFYLWLTREARKHIIAGDFREWKEKMVKQMNNRL
;
A
#
# COMPACT_ATOMS: atom_id res chain seq x y z
N MET A 1 -11.98 13.08 -7.89
CA MET A 1 -10.55 12.82 -8.19
C MET A 1 -10.34 12.85 -9.72
N GLN A 2 -9.22 13.45 -10.19
CA GLN A 2 -8.78 13.45 -11.59
C GLN A 2 -7.41 12.79 -11.69
N PHE A 3 -7.13 12.11 -12.81
CA PHE A 3 -5.82 11.51 -13.09
C PHE A 3 -5.34 11.91 -14.48
N GLU A 4 -4.09 12.34 -14.58
CA GLU A 4 -3.44 12.75 -15.82
C GLU A 4 -2.10 12.05 -15.96
N ILE A 5 -1.79 11.51 -17.14
CA ILE A 5 -0.47 10.96 -17.45
C ILE A 5 0.40 12.08 -18.05
N ASN A 6 1.51 12.39 -17.38
CA ASN A 6 2.44 13.44 -17.79
C ASN A 6 3.54 12.93 -18.74
N ALA A 7 4.00 11.69 -18.52
CA ALA A 7 5.03 11.05 -19.33
C ALA A 7 4.89 9.53 -19.32
N LYS A 8 5.42 8.87 -20.36
CA LYS A 8 5.56 7.41 -20.47
C LYS A 8 7.00 7.08 -20.84
N ASP A 9 7.52 6.02 -20.23
CA ASP A 9 8.83 5.51 -20.63
C ASP A 9 8.77 4.86 -22.03
N PRO A 10 9.70 5.17 -22.94
CA PRO A 10 9.64 4.64 -24.30
C PRO A 10 9.96 3.14 -24.42
N GLN A 11 10.54 2.54 -23.39
CA GLN A 11 11.05 1.16 -23.41
C GLN A 11 10.27 0.19 -22.51
N THR A 12 9.41 0.70 -21.61
CA THR A 12 8.61 -0.08 -20.69
C THR A 12 7.16 0.41 -20.68
N LYS A 13 6.29 -0.19 -19.84
CA LYS A 13 4.92 0.31 -19.60
C LYS A 13 4.87 1.35 -18.46
N ALA A 14 6.03 1.78 -17.95
CA ALA A 14 6.11 2.74 -16.85
C ALA A 14 5.58 4.11 -17.28
N ARG A 15 4.85 4.76 -16.35
CA ARG A 15 4.23 6.05 -16.59
C ARG A 15 4.33 6.95 -15.36
N ALA A 16 4.55 8.23 -15.60
CA ALA A 16 4.48 9.29 -14.60
C ALA A 16 3.16 10.03 -14.74
N GLY A 17 2.37 10.06 -13.68
CA GLY A 17 1.07 10.70 -13.66
C GLY A 17 0.89 11.63 -12.47
N LYS A 18 -0.30 12.20 -12.37
CA LYS A 18 -0.74 13.10 -11.32
C LYS A 18 -2.20 12.84 -11.00
N MET A 19 -2.51 12.58 -9.74
CA MET A 19 -3.88 12.52 -9.22
C MET A 19 -4.16 13.79 -8.41
N THR A 20 -5.36 14.35 -8.57
CA THR A 20 -5.82 15.52 -7.80
C THR A 20 -7.06 15.15 -7.01
N THR A 21 -7.02 15.39 -5.70
CA THR A 21 -8.13 15.22 -4.76
C THR A 21 -8.36 16.53 -4.01
N ASP A 22 -9.30 16.55 -3.07
CA ASP A 22 -9.57 17.74 -2.24
C ASP A 22 -8.46 18.03 -1.20
N HIS A 23 -7.65 17.01 -0.82
CA HIS A 23 -6.52 17.18 0.08
C HIS A 23 -5.15 17.31 -0.63
N GLY A 24 -5.16 17.52 -1.93
CA GLY A 24 -3.96 17.88 -2.68
C GLY A 24 -3.63 16.95 -3.84
N VAL A 25 -2.39 17.06 -4.29
CA VAL A 25 -1.86 16.36 -5.46
C VAL A 25 -1.05 15.15 -5.01
N ILE A 26 -1.20 14.05 -5.74
CA ILE A 26 -0.42 12.82 -5.59
C ILE A 26 0.35 12.60 -6.90
N GLU A 27 1.66 12.62 -6.86
CA GLU A 27 2.50 12.32 -8.01
C GLU A 27 2.81 10.82 -8.08
N THR A 28 2.60 10.21 -9.25
CA THR A 28 2.85 8.77 -9.46
C THR A 28 4.06 8.53 -10.36
N PRO A 29 4.77 7.37 -10.23
CA PRO A 29 4.49 6.30 -9.28
C PRO A 29 4.75 6.71 -7.83
N ILE A 30 3.98 6.14 -6.87
CA ILE A 30 4.10 6.48 -5.46
C ILE A 30 4.05 5.28 -4.54
N PHE A 31 4.81 5.33 -3.45
CA PHE A 31 4.68 4.42 -2.31
C PHE A 31 3.91 5.12 -1.16
N MET A 32 2.92 4.44 -0.60
CA MET A 32 2.09 4.92 0.49
C MET A 32 2.55 4.33 1.83
N PRO A 33 3.09 5.13 2.76
CA PRO A 33 3.36 4.66 4.12
C PRO A 33 2.09 4.16 4.81
N VAL A 34 2.18 3.00 5.48
CA VAL A 34 1.02 2.37 6.12
C VAL A 34 0.84 2.88 7.55
N GLY A 35 -0.25 3.61 7.77
CA GLY A 35 -0.73 4.11 9.06
C GLY A 35 -1.86 3.25 9.63
N THR A 36 -1.58 2.00 9.99
CA THR A 36 -2.55 0.94 10.31
C THR A 36 -3.68 1.36 11.27
N ILE A 37 -3.37 2.09 12.33
CA ILE A 37 -4.31 2.52 13.38
C ILE A 37 -4.33 4.05 13.52
N GLY A 38 -4.31 4.77 12.41
CA GLY A 38 -4.21 6.23 12.42
C GLY A 38 -2.80 6.74 12.76
N THR A 39 -1.76 5.92 12.57
CA THR A 39 -0.36 6.32 12.77
C THR A 39 0.58 5.45 11.95
N VAL A 40 1.57 6.06 11.31
CA VAL A 40 2.73 5.36 10.78
C VAL A 40 3.66 5.03 11.94
N LYS A 41 3.85 3.73 12.18
CA LYS A 41 4.50 3.25 13.42
C LYS A 41 5.90 3.80 13.63
N GLY A 42 6.11 4.47 14.76
CA GLY A 42 7.41 4.97 15.19
C GLY A 42 7.82 6.31 14.58
N VAL A 43 6.89 7.03 13.93
CA VAL A 43 7.16 8.34 13.31
C VAL A 43 6.09 9.34 13.75
N HIS A 44 6.49 10.52 14.19
CA HIS A 44 5.56 11.62 14.46
C HIS A 44 4.99 12.19 13.15
N GLN A 45 3.75 12.68 13.16
CA GLN A 45 3.13 13.28 11.98
C GLN A 45 3.94 14.46 11.42
N THR A 46 4.59 15.24 12.27
CA THR A 46 5.47 16.34 11.86
C THR A 46 6.71 15.86 11.11
N GLU A 47 7.36 14.77 11.57
CA GLU A 47 8.48 14.15 10.85
C GLU A 47 8.00 13.48 9.55
N LEU A 48 6.85 12.78 9.61
CA LEU A 48 6.26 12.18 8.42
C LEU A 48 5.98 13.23 7.36
N LYS A 49 5.44 14.40 7.75
CA LYS A 49 5.09 15.48 6.83
C LYS A 49 6.31 16.24 6.31
N ASN A 50 7.28 16.57 7.18
CA ASN A 50 8.34 17.51 6.85
C ASN A 50 9.60 16.81 6.30
N GLU A 51 9.89 15.57 6.75
CA GLU A 51 11.10 14.84 6.37
C GLU A 51 10.82 13.77 5.31
N ILE A 52 9.90 12.86 5.60
CA ILE A 52 9.55 11.78 4.67
C ILE A 52 8.70 12.30 3.52
N ASN A 53 7.78 13.22 3.84
CA ASN A 53 6.99 14.01 2.90
C ASN A 53 6.14 13.19 1.91
N PRO A 54 5.33 12.19 2.35
CA PRO A 54 4.45 11.46 1.44
C PRO A 54 3.26 12.31 1.02
N ASP A 55 2.84 12.20 -0.25
CA ASP A 55 1.62 12.85 -0.73
C ASP A 55 0.36 12.17 -0.20
N ILE A 56 0.46 10.88 0.11
CA ILE A 56 -0.64 10.03 0.57
C ILE A 56 -0.13 8.96 1.54
N ILE A 57 -0.96 8.63 2.53
CA ILE A 57 -0.75 7.49 3.46
C ILE A 57 -1.92 6.53 3.40
N LEU A 58 -1.73 5.30 3.91
CA LEU A 58 -2.79 4.29 3.96
C LEU A 58 -3.24 4.04 5.40
N GLY A 59 -4.55 4.05 5.63
CA GLY A 59 -5.21 3.60 6.87
C GLY A 59 -5.90 2.24 6.68
N ASN A 60 -5.95 1.40 7.71
CA ASN A 60 -6.61 0.10 7.62
C ASN A 60 -8.02 0.13 8.21
N THR A 61 -9.01 -0.08 7.38
CA THR A 61 -10.45 -0.06 7.73
C THR A 61 -10.79 -0.99 8.90
N TYR A 62 -10.34 -2.25 8.84
CA TYR A 62 -10.58 -3.23 9.91
C TYR A 62 -10.07 -2.77 11.28
N HIS A 63 -8.85 -2.26 11.33
CA HIS A 63 -8.24 -1.83 12.57
C HIS A 63 -8.92 -0.58 13.15
N LEU A 64 -9.22 0.39 12.31
CA LEU A 64 -9.90 1.63 12.70
C LEU A 64 -11.34 1.38 13.14
N TYR A 65 -12.04 0.42 12.53
CA TYR A 65 -13.35 -0.03 12.95
C TYR A 65 -13.33 -0.63 14.36
N LEU A 66 -12.37 -1.51 14.66
CA LEU A 66 -12.25 -2.10 15.99
C LEU A 66 -11.77 -1.10 17.03
N ARG A 67 -10.84 -0.22 16.70
CA ARG A 67 -10.31 0.85 17.57
C ARG A 67 -9.80 2.03 16.73
N PRO A 68 -10.29 3.24 16.99
CA PRO A 68 -11.11 3.70 18.12
C PRO A 68 -12.60 3.34 17.98
N GLY A 69 -13.06 2.83 16.83
CA GLY A 69 -14.47 2.62 16.50
C GLY A 69 -15.11 3.82 15.82
N MET A 70 -16.22 3.57 15.12
CA MET A 70 -16.82 4.58 14.24
C MET A 70 -17.47 5.73 15.00
N GLU A 71 -18.02 5.50 16.18
CA GLU A 71 -18.58 6.57 16.99
C GLU A 71 -17.55 7.65 17.34
N ILE A 72 -16.34 7.24 17.76
CA ILE A 72 -15.24 8.15 18.07
C ILE A 72 -14.73 8.82 16.81
N MET A 73 -14.59 8.05 15.72
CA MET A 73 -14.14 8.55 14.44
C MET A 73 -15.04 9.66 13.89
N GLU A 74 -16.35 9.47 13.97
CA GLU A 74 -17.34 10.46 13.52
C GLU A 74 -17.36 11.71 14.41
N LYS A 75 -17.28 11.55 15.73
CA LYS A 75 -17.15 12.68 16.68
C LYS A 75 -15.89 13.50 16.44
N ALA A 76 -14.80 12.86 16.00
CA ALA A 76 -13.56 13.55 15.65
C ALA A 76 -13.65 14.31 14.31
N GLY A 77 -14.64 13.99 13.47
CA GLY A 77 -14.77 14.56 12.13
C GLY A 77 -13.92 13.86 11.07
N GLY A 78 -13.75 12.54 11.20
CA GLY A 78 -13.00 11.68 10.30
C GLY A 78 -11.53 11.54 10.65
N LEU A 79 -10.85 10.65 9.90
CA LEU A 79 -9.46 10.25 10.19
C LEU A 79 -8.47 11.41 10.04
N HIS A 80 -8.66 12.31 9.06
CA HIS A 80 -7.83 13.49 8.86
C HIS A 80 -7.76 14.34 10.13
N LYS A 81 -8.89 14.68 10.73
CA LYS A 81 -8.94 15.46 11.96
C LYS A 81 -8.49 14.64 13.17
N PHE A 82 -8.86 13.36 13.24
CA PHE A 82 -8.50 12.48 14.36
C PHE A 82 -6.99 12.37 14.54
N MET A 83 -6.23 12.22 13.45
CA MET A 83 -4.78 12.07 13.51
C MET A 83 -3.99 13.34 13.17
N ASN A 84 -4.68 14.47 12.93
CA ASN A 84 -4.08 15.74 12.51
C ASN A 84 -3.22 15.60 11.25
N TRP A 85 -3.82 15.05 10.20
CA TRP A 85 -3.18 14.83 8.90
C TRP A 85 -3.96 15.54 7.80
N ASP A 86 -3.32 16.49 7.12
CA ASP A 86 -3.95 17.39 6.14
C ASP A 86 -3.66 17.04 4.68
N ARG A 87 -3.10 15.84 4.43
CA ARG A 87 -2.84 15.31 3.09
C ARG A 87 -3.69 14.09 2.81
N ASN A 88 -3.55 13.54 1.61
CA ASN A 88 -4.35 12.41 1.16
C ASN A 88 -4.25 11.18 2.07
N ILE A 89 -5.36 10.48 2.20
CA ILE A 89 -5.47 9.18 2.86
C ILE A 89 -6.18 8.21 1.92
N LEU A 90 -5.65 7.00 1.82
CA LEU A 90 -6.35 5.85 1.25
C LEU A 90 -6.73 4.89 2.37
N THR A 91 -7.94 4.31 2.34
CA THR A 91 -8.30 3.18 3.20
C THR A 91 -8.47 1.90 2.39
N ASP A 92 -7.94 0.79 2.92
CA ASP A 92 -8.21 -0.54 2.36
C ASP A 92 -9.65 -0.99 2.63
N SER A 93 -10.05 -2.13 2.04
CA SER A 93 -11.41 -2.69 2.21
C SER A 93 -11.68 -3.27 3.61
N GLY A 94 -10.63 -3.63 4.36
CA GLY A 94 -10.69 -4.46 5.56
C GLY A 94 -10.76 -5.96 5.28
N GLY A 95 -11.00 -6.39 4.05
CA GLY A 95 -11.16 -7.81 3.66
C GLY A 95 -9.93 -8.66 3.96
N TYR A 96 -8.74 -8.18 3.60
CA TYR A 96 -7.48 -8.90 3.86
C TYR A 96 -7.23 -9.11 5.37
N GLN A 97 -7.49 -8.11 6.22
CA GLN A 97 -7.27 -8.23 7.66
C GLN A 97 -8.26 -9.21 8.31
N VAL A 98 -9.50 -9.22 7.85
CA VAL A 98 -10.48 -10.25 8.24
C VAL A 98 -9.98 -11.63 7.84
N TYR A 99 -9.34 -11.75 6.64
CA TYR A 99 -8.72 -12.98 6.19
C TYR A 99 -7.52 -13.37 7.06
N SER A 100 -6.56 -12.48 7.28
CA SER A 100 -5.24 -12.80 7.85
C SER A 100 -5.23 -12.86 9.40
N LEU A 101 -6.12 -12.11 10.08
CA LEU A 101 -6.10 -11.96 11.54
C LEU A 101 -7.20 -12.75 12.27
N SER A 102 -8.20 -13.25 11.55
CA SER A 102 -9.29 -14.01 12.15
C SER A 102 -9.16 -15.51 11.86
N SER A 103 -8.80 -16.28 12.90
CA SER A 103 -8.75 -17.75 12.82
C SER A 103 -10.14 -18.39 12.64
N ASN A 104 -11.22 -17.70 13.07
CA ASN A 104 -12.61 -18.14 13.01
C ASN A 104 -13.43 -17.17 12.16
N ARG A 105 -13.31 -17.26 10.83
CA ARG A 105 -14.15 -16.51 9.89
C ARG A 105 -15.08 -17.45 9.13
N LYS A 106 -16.26 -16.94 8.80
CA LYS A 106 -17.21 -17.60 7.87
C LYS A 106 -17.56 -16.63 6.78
N ILE A 107 -17.13 -16.96 5.56
CA ILE A 107 -17.41 -16.19 4.35
C ILE A 107 -18.68 -16.76 3.70
N LYS A 108 -19.62 -15.89 3.36
CA LYS A 108 -20.88 -16.21 2.67
C LYS A 108 -21.19 -15.09 1.67
N GLU A 109 -22.18 -15.32 0.85
CA GLU A 109 -22.66 -14.33 -0.13
C GLU A 109 -23.03 -12.98 0.51
N ASP A 110 -23.63 -13.01 1.70
CA ASP A 110 -24.07 -11.80 2.41
C ASP A 110 -22.90 -10.98 3.00
N GLY A 111 -21.74 -11.61 3.21
CA GLY A 111 -20.56 -10.99 3.83
C GLY A 111 -19.76 -11.97 4.67
N VAL A 112 -18.94 -11.42 5.56
CA VAL A 112 -17.98 -12.18 6.38
C VAL A 112 -18.27 -12.00 7.86
N LYS A 113 -18.58 -13.11 8.56
CA LYS A 113 -18.61 -13.16 10.02
C LYS A 113 -17.23 -13.54 10.54
N PHE A 114 -16.70 -12.77 11.46
CA PHE A 114 -15.37 -12.99 12.03
C PHE A 114 -15.31 -12.67 13.51
N LYS A 115 -14.23 -13.13 14.16
CA LYS A 115 -13.95 -12.88 15.55
C LYS A 115 -12.83 -11.85 15.68
N SER A 116 -13.06 -10.80 16.46
CA SER A 116 -12.04 -9.77 16.75
C SER A 116 -10.80 -10.40 17.41
N HIS A 117 -9.62 -10.04 16.91
CA HIS A 117 -8.34 -10.45 17.49
C HIS A 117 -8.00 -9.71 18.79
N ILE A 118 -8.77 -8.66 19.13
CA ILE A 118 -8.53 -7.82 20.31
C ILE A 118 -9.20 -8.41 21.56
N ASP A 119 -10.48 -8.74 21.44
CA ASP A 119 -11.34 -9.11 22.58
C ASP A 119 -12.18 -10.37 22.32
N GLY A 120 -12.09 -10.92 21.12
CA GLY A 120 -12.82 -12.12 20.74
C GLY A 120 -14.30 -11.91 20.43
N SER A 121 -14.79 -10.67 20.38
CA SER A 121 -16.19 -10.36 20.00
C SER A 121 -16.46 -10.75 18.55
N TYR A 122 -17.73 -11.05 18.23
CA TYR A 122 -18.14 -11.39 16.87
C TYR A 122 -18.59 -10.13 16.12
N HIS A 123 -18.12 -10.01 14.88
CA HIS A 123 -18.46 -8.95 13.96
C HIS A 123 -18.93 -9.52 12.64
N PHE A 124 -19.63 -8.70 11.86
CA PHE A 124 -20.07 -9.05 10.51
C PHE A 124 -19.79 -7.88 9.56
N PHE A 125 -19.01 -8.13 8.51
CA PHE A 125 -18.78 -7.19 7.43
C PHE A 125 -19.57 -7.65 6.20
N SER A 126 -20.53 -6.84 5.77
CA SER A 126 -21.09 -6.90 4.42
C SER A 126 -20.39 -5.88 3.52
N PRO A 127 -20.54 -5.97 2.19
CA PRO A 127 -20.09 -4.93 1.27
C PRO A 127 -20.58 -3.53 1.67
N GLU A 128 -21.87 -3.40 1.99
CA GLU A 128 -22.49 -2.14 2.40
C GLU A 128 -21.89 -1.60 3.69
N PHE A 129 -21.75 -2.46 4.70
CA PHE A 129 -21.18 -2.06 5.98
C PHE A 129 -19.72 -1.63 5.88
N SER A 130 -18.92 -2.29 5.03
CA SER A 130 -17.55 -1.84 4.75
C SER A 130 -17.54 -0.43 4.12
N MET A 131 -18.49 -0.12 3.24
CA MET A 131 -18.63 1.23 2.68
C MET A 131 -19.01 2.24 3.76
N ASP A 132 -19.95 1.92 4.65
CA ASP A 132 -20.35 2.80 5.77
C ASP A 132 -19.18 3.11 6.70
N ILE A 133 -18.35 2.09 7.02
CA ILE A 133 -17.13 2.27 7.82
C ILE A 133 -16.19 3.25 7.12
N GLN A 134 -15.92 3.06 5.83
CA GLN A 134 -15.00 3.92 5.07
C GLN A 134 -15.56 5.33 4.86
N ARG A 135 -16.90 5.50 4.75
CA ARG A 135 -17.55 6.81 4.82
C ARG A 135 -17.32 7.51 6.16
N SER A 136 -17.38 6.75 7.27
CA SER A 136 -17.13 7.28 8.62
C SER A 136 -15.64 7.59 8.87
N ILE A 137 -14.72 6.86 8.26
CA ILE A 137 -13.29 7.17 8.28
C ILE A 137 -13.00 8.43 7.44
N GLY A 138 -13.63 8.59 6.28
CA GLY A 138 -13.51 9.79 5.45
C GLY A 138 -12.16 9.92 4.74
N ALA A 139 -11.60 8.83 4.21
CA ALA A 139 -10.40 8.89 3.38
C ALA A 139 -10.71 9.45 1.98
N ASP A 140 -9.70 9.98 1.27
CA ASP A 140 -9.83 10.50 -0.10
C ASP A 140 -10.05 9.38 -1.11
N ILE A 141 -9.40 8.24 -0.90
CA ILE A 141 -9.53 7.04 -1.72
C ILE A 141 -9.96 5.89 -0.82
N PHE A 142 -10.97 5.13 -1.25
CA PHE A 142 -11.46 3.97 -0.51
C PHE A 142 -11.75 2.79 -1.43
N MET A 143 -11.68 1.58 -0.87
CA MET A 143 -11.63 0.35 -1.64
C MET A 143 -12.95 -0.43 -1.58
N ALA A 144 -13.30 -1.10 -2.68
CA ALA A 144 -14.37 -2.09 -2.67
C ALA A 144 -14.08 -3.20 -1.65
N PHE A 145 -15.15 -3.77 -1.05
CA PHE A 145 -15.02 -4.95 -0.22
C PHE A 145 -14.79 -6.19 -1.08
N ASP A 146 -13.75 -6.96 -0.77
CA ASP A 146 -13.30 -8.09 -1.57
C ASP A 146 -12.92 -9.30 -0.72
N GLU A 147 -12.80 -10.47 -1.35
CA GLU A 147 -12.19 -11.66 -0.77
C GLU A 147 -10.79 -11.89 -1.35
N CYS A 148 -9.78 -11.78 -0.49
CA CYS A 148 -8.41 -12.18 -0.81
C CYS A 148 -8.27 -13.69 -0.59
N THR A 149 -7.96 -14.45 -1.65
CA THR A 149 -7.73 -15.90 -1.56
C THR A 149 -6.33 -16.22 -1.03
N PRO A 150 -6.14 -17.40 -0.36
CA PRO A 150 -4.80 -17.85 0.03
C PRO A 150 -3.93 -18.19 -1.19
N TYR A 151 -2.63 -18.31 -0.97
CA TYR A 151 -1.70 -18.93 -1.92
C TYR A 151 -1.04 -20.16 -1.26
N PRO A 152 -0.95 -21.31 -1.94
CA PRO A 152 -1.64 -21.63 -3.20
C PRO A 152 -3.16 -21.74 -3.02
N CYS A 153 -3.91 -21.57 -4.10
CA CYS A 153 -5.36 -21.62 -4.11
C CYS A 153 -5.86 -22.55 -5.22
N ASP A 154 -6.87 -23.38 -4.92
CA ASP A 154 -7.55 -24.21 -5.94
C ASP A 154 -8.28 -23.34 -6.96
N TYR A 155 -8.22 -23.71 -8.25
CA TYR A 155 -8.82 -22.96 -9.35
C TYR A 155 -10.32 -22.72 -9.16
N ASN A 156 -11.08 -23.75 -8.78
CA ASN A 156 -12.52 -23.63 -8.61
C ASN A 156 -12.86 -22.71 -7.41
N TYR A 157 -12.06 -22.75 -6.35
CA TYR A 157 -12.21 -21.82 -5.24
C TYR A 157 -11.89 -20.40 -5.67
N ALA A 158 -10.76 -20.17 -6.34
CA ALA A 158 -10.37 -18.86 -6.85
C ALA A 158 -11.46 -18.26 -7.77
N ARG A 159 -12.03 -19.08 -8.67
CA ARG A 159 -13.11 -18.67 -9.57
C ARG A 159 -14.40 -18.29 -8.82
N ARG A 160 -14.83 -19.08 -7.83
CA ARG A 160 -16.01 -18.77 -7.02
C ARG A 160 -15.82 -17.50 -6.20
N SER A 161 -14.65 -17.34 -5.58
CA SER A 161 -14.26 -16.15 -4.81
C SER A 161 -14.24 -14.88 -5.67
N MET A 162 -13.65 -14.96 -6.86
CA MET A 162 -13.64 -13.86 -7.82
C MET A 162 -15.06 -13.42 -8.19
N HIS A 163 -15.94 -14.36 -8.54
CA HIS A 163 -17.34 -14.01 -8.87
C HIS A 163 -18.12 -13.46 -7.68
N MET A 164 -17.84 -13.92 -6.45
CA MET A 164 -18.43 -13.34 -5.25
C MET A 164 -17.94 -11.91 -5.04
N THR A 165 -16.65 -11.65 -5.18
CA THR A 165 -16.08 -10.30 -5.14
C THR A 165 -16.72 -9.38 -6.19
N HIS A 166 -17.01 -9.87 -7.40
CA HIS A 166 -17.72 -9.09 -8.42
C HIS A 166 -19.14 -8.70 -7.99
N ARG A 167 -19.90 -9.64 -7.40
CA ARG A 167 -21.24 -9.33 -6.87
C ARG A 167 -21.19 -8.38 -5.68
N TRP A 168 -20.19 -8.52 -4.82
CA TRP A 168 -19.93 -7.59 -3.72
C TRP A 168 -19.57 -6.20 -4.23
N LEU A 169 -18.79 -6.10 -5.32
CA LEU A 169 -18.51 -4.82 -5.95
C LEU A 169 -19.80 -4.12 -6.43
N ASP A 170 -20.69 -4.85 -7.12
CA ASP A 170 -21.97 -4.27 -7.57
C ASP A 170 -22.82 -3.76 -6.39
N ARG A 171 -22.81 -4.47 -5.26
CA ARG A 171 -23.44 -4.03 -4.01
C ARG A 171 -22.76 -2.78 -3.42
N CYS A 172 -21.43 -2.73 -3.40
CA CYS A 172 -20.69 -1.53 -2.98
C CYS A 172 -21.06 -0.32 -3.82
N ILE A 173 -21.04 -0.45 -5.16
CA ILE A 173 -21.36 0.63 -6.09
C ILE A 173 -22.77 1.15 -5.84
N LYS A 174 -23.75 0.26 -5.72
CA LYS A 174 -25.13 0.65 -5.41
C LYS A 174 -25.20 1.44 -4.10
N HIS A 175 -24.60 0.91 -3.03
CA HIS A 175 -24.68 1.51 -1.70
C HIS A 175 -23.99 2.87 -1.62
N ILE A 176 -22.82 3.05 -2.23
CA ILE A 176 -22.14 4.37 -2.27
C ILE A 176 -22.90 5.42 -3.07
N GLY A 177 -23.69 5.01 -4.08
CA GLY A 177 -24.59 5.90 -4.81
C GLY A 177 -25.80 6.37 -3.99
N GLU A 178 -26.18 5.62 -2.96
CA GLU A 178 -27.28 5.91 -2.05
C GLU A 178 -26.84 6.62 -0.76
N THR A 179 -25.52 6.64 -0.46
CA THR A 179 -24.96 7.19 0.79
C THR A 179 -24.08 8.40 0.53
N PRO A 180 -24.34 9.56 1.17
CA PRO A 180 -23.53 10.77 0.97
C PRO A 180 -22.17 10.69 1.65
N VAL A 181 -21.23 11.52 1.19
CA VAL A 181 -19.99 11.81 1.91
C VAL A 181 -20.28 12.52 3.23
N LYS A 182 -19.47 12.30 4.26
CA LYS A 182 -19.73 12.81 5.62
C LYS A 182 -19.01 14.12 5.94
N TYR A 183 -17.88 14.41 5.31
CA TYR A 183 -16.97 15.47 5.80
C TYR A 183 -16.71 16.60 4.78
N GLY A 184 -17.54 16.70 3.74
CA GLY A 184 -17.50 17.82 2.80
C GLY A 184 -16.37 17.78 1.76
N HIS A 185 -15.71 16.62 1.59
CA HIS A 185 -14.77 16.34 0.50
C HIS A 185 -15.20 15.09 -0.25
N ASP A 186 -14.82 15.00 -1.51
CA ASP A 186 -15.12 13.86 -2.35
C ASP A 186 -14.24 12.65 -2.00
N GLN A 187 -14.82 11.46 -2.09
CA GLN A 187 -14.12 10.20 -1.89
C GLN A 187 -14.09 9.39 -3.18
N ALA A 188 -12.91 9.07 -3.68
CA ALA A 188 -12.69 8.26 -4.87
C ALA A 188 -12.79 6.76 -4.55
N PHE A 189 -13.68 6.06 -5.22
CA PHE A 189 -13.90 4.62 -5.03
C PHE A 189 -13.06 3.82 -6.02
N PHE A 190 -12.30 2.81 -5.52
CA PHE A 190 -11.50 1.90 -6.32
C PHE A 190 -12.00 0.47 -6.18
N PRO A 191 -12.44 -0.18 -7.26
CA PRO A 191 -12.67 -1.62 -7.31
C PRO A 191 -11.36 -2.41 -7.32
N ILE A 192 -11.42 -3.69 -6.95
CA ILE A 192 -10.26 -4.58 -6.78
C ILE A 192 -10.35 -5.77 -7.72
N VAL A 193 -9.34 -5.95 -8.57
CA VAL A 193 -9.17 -7.15 -9.40
C VAL A 193 -8.69 -8.30 -8.52
N GLN A 194 -9.41 -9.44 -8.58
CA GLN A 194 -9.05 -10.69 -7.93
C GLN A 194 -8.81 -11.81 -8.97
N GLY A 195 -8.56 -13.05 -8.58
CA GLY A 195 -8.34 -14.18 -9.49
C GLY A 195 -7.14 -15.06 -9.14
N SER A 196 -6.59 -14.91 -7.91
CA SER A 196 -5.39 -15.65 -7.48
C SER A 196 -4.24 -15.54 -8.50
N THR A 197 -3.53 -16.62 -8.78
CA THR A 197 -2.44 -16.70 -9.77
C THR A 197 -2.87 -17.40 -11.07
N TYR A 198 -4.14 -17.22 -11.47
CA TYR A 198 -4.68 -17.77 -12.71
C TYR A 198 -4.91 -16.66 -13.73
N LYS A 199 -4.17 -16.71 -14.85
CA LYS A 199 -4.18 -15.64 -15.90
C LYS A 199 -5.56 -15.38 -16.48
N ASP A 200 -6.33 -16.44 -16.76
CA ASP A 200 -7.69 -16.35 -17.30
C ASP A 200 -8.66 -15.68 -16.31
N LEU A 201 -8.56 -16.02 -15.02
CA LEU A 201 -9.37 -15.39 -13.97
C LEU A 201 -8.97 -13.93 -13.77
N ARG A 202 -7.66 -13.63 -13.76
CA ARG A 202 -7.16 -12.25 -13.69
C ARG A 202 -7.66 -11.38 -14.83
N LYS A 203 -7.61 -11.91 -16.06
CA LYS A 203 -8.11 -11.23 -17.24
C LYS A 203 -9.62 -10.99 -17.13
N GLN A 204 -10.40 -12.03 -16.82
CA GLN A 204 -11.85 -11.93 -16.63
C GLN A 204 -12.21 -10.92 -15.54
N SER A 205 -11.49 -10.92 -14.43
CA SER A 205 -11.71 -9.96 -13.35
C SER A 205 -11.37 -8.54 -13.78
N ALA A 206 -10.25 -8.33 -14.47
CA ALA A 206 -9.85 -7.01 -14.97
C ALA A 206 -10.85 -6.44 -15.98
N GLU A 207 -11.38 -7.28 -16.89
CA GLU A 207 -12.44 -6.90 -17.84
C GLU A 207 -13.74 -6.49 -17.12
N PHE A 208 -14.13 -7.26 -16.11
CA PHE A 208 -15.31 -6.92 -15.29
C PHE A 208 -15.11 -5.61 -14.54
N ILE A 209 -13.96 -5.41 -13.90
CA ILE A 209 -13.63 -4.19 -13.16
C ILE A 209 -13.58 -2.97 -14.10
N ALA A 210 -12.92 -3.09 -15.25
CA ALA A 210 -12.83 -2.03 -16.24
C ALA A 210 -14.22 -1.55 -16.72
N SER A 211 -15.18 -2.50 -16.88
CA SER A 211 -16.54 -2.18 -17.29
C SER A 211 -17.34 -1.36 -16.27
N ARG A 212 -16.84 -1.17 -15.05
CA ARG A 212 -17.50 -0.34 -14.02
C ARG A 212 -17.08 1.14 -14.09
N GLU A 213 -16.14 1.48 -14.98
CA GLU A 213 -15.71 2.86 -15.29
C GLU A 213 -15.32 3.68 -14.04
N ALA A 214 -14.76 3.01 -13.02
CA ALA A 214 -14.32 3.67 -11.80
C ALA A 214 -13.17 4.66 -12.07
N VAL A 215 -12.96 5.61 -11.15
CA VAL A 215 -11.93 6.65 -11.28
C VAL A 215 -10.51 6.15 -11.06
N GLY A 216 -10.34 4.91 -10.58
CA GLY A 216 -9.08 4.20 -10.43
C GLY A 216 -9.34 2.74 -10.13
N ASN A 217 -8.33 1.88 -10.26
CA ASN A 217 -8.48 0.43 -10.11
C ASN A 217 -7.35 -0.15 -9.26
N ALA A 218 -7.66 -1.16 -8.45
CA ALA A 218 -6.66 -1.86 -7.67
C ALA A 218 -6.48 -3.31 -8.13
N ILE A 219 -5.28 -3.83 -7.85
CA ILE A 219 -4.86 -5.21 -8.10
C ILE A 219 -4.62 -5.85 -6.75
N GLY A 220 -5.55 -6.69 -6.29
CA GLY A 220 -5.47 -7.40 -5.02
C GLY A 220 -5.14 -8.88 -5.19
N GLY A 221 -5.02 -9.60 -4.06
CA GLY A 221 -4.80 -11.05 -4.03
C GLY A 221 -3.46 -11.51 -4.61
N LEU A 222 -2.47 -10.63 -4.62
CA LEU A 222 -1.06 -10.90 -4.90
C LEU A 222 -0.21 -10.53 -3.66
N SER A 223 1.08 -10.89 -3.66
CA SER A 223 1.96 -10.74 -2.49
C SER A 223 1.46 -11.50 -1.24
N VAL A 224 0.85 -12.65 -1.47
CA VAL A 224 0.31 -13.55 -0.43
C VAL A 224 1.13 -14.84 -0.26
N GLY A 225 2.30 -14.93 -0.91
CA GLY A 225 3.25 -16.04 -0.79
C GLY A 225 3.73 -16.64 -2.12
N GLU A 226 3.23 -16.16 -3.25
CA GLU A 226 3.66 -16.58 -4.60
C GLU A 226 5.10 -16.08 -4.90
N PRO A 227 5.83 -16.78 -5.80
CA PRO A 227 7.10 -16.30 -6.33
C PRO A 227 6.96 -14.96 -7.08
N ALA A 228 8.05 -14.18 -7.12
CA ALA A 228 8.04 -12.85 -7.73
C ALA A 228 7.68 -12.88 -9.23
N GLU A 229 8.15 -13.89 -9.96
CA GLU A 229 7.85 -14.07 -11.38
C GLU A 229 6.35 -14.29 -11.63
N GLU A 230 5.69 -14.99 -10.73
CA GLU A 230 4.25 -15.23 -10.81
C GLU A 230 3.47 -13.95 -10.52
N LEU A 231 3.88 -13.20 -9.49
CA LEU A 231 3.34 -11.87 -9.19
C LEU A 231 3.45 -10.94 -10.41
N TYR A 232 4.65 -10.86 -11.03
CA TYR A 232 4.86 -9.99 -12.19
C TYR A 232 4.00 -10.43 -13.39
N GLY A 233 3.94 -11.73 -13.67
CA GLY A 233 3.12 -12.25 -14.76
C GLY A 233 1.62 -12.00 -14.58
N MET A 234 1.11 -12.04 -13.35
CA MET A 234 -0.28 -11.71 -13.05
C MET A 234 -0.55 -10.21 -13.13
N THR A 235 0.38 -9.38 -12.66
CA THR A 235 0.28 -7.92 -12.77
C THR A 235 0.28 -7.48 -14.23
N GLU A 236 1.14 -8.08 -15.06
CA GLU A 236 1.20 -7.77 -16.49
C GLU A 236 -0.14 -8.03 -17.19
N VAL A 237 -0.71 -9.23 -17.00
CA VAL A 237 -2.03 -9.60 -17.55
C VAL A 237 -3.11 -8.61 -17.16
N VAL A 238 -3.12 -8.15 -15.91
CA VAL A 238 -4.13 -7.19 -15.43
C VAL A 238 -3.88 -5.79 -16.02
N CYS A 239 -2.64 -5.33 -16.07
CA CYS A 239 -2.30 -4.02 -16.61
C CYS A 239 -2.56 -3.89 -18.13
N GLU A 240 -2.59 -5.00 -18.87
CA GLU A 240 -2.97 -5.03 -20.29
C GLU A 240 -4.47 -4.80 -20.53
N VAL A 241 -5.30 -5.05 -19.52
CA VAL A 241 -6.76 -4.95 -19.62
C VAL A 241 -7.29 -3.67 -18.97
N LEU A 242 -6.72 -3.28 -17.84
CA LEU A 242 -7.20 -2.09 -17.13
C LEU A 242 -7.01 -0.80 -17.94
N PRO A 243 -7.97 0.15 -17.88
CA PRO A 243 -7.90 1.41 -18.60
C PRO A 243 -6.58 2.15 -18.35
N GLU A 244 -6.02 2.70 -19.43
CA GLU A 244 -4.73 3.40 -19.35
C GLU A 244 -4.87 4.79 -18.72
N ASP A 245 -6.01 5.43 -18.91
CA ASP A 245 -6.33 6.76 -18.38
C ASP A 245 -6.77 6.76 -16.89
N LYS A 246 -6.64 5.61 -16.21
CA LYS A 246 -6.96 5.45 -14.78
C LYS A 246 -5.73 5.00 -13.99
N PRO A 247 -5.56 5.44 -12.72
CA PRO A 247 -4.48 4.97 -11.87
C PRO A 247 -4.68 3.49 -11.50
N ARG A 248 -3.55 2.77 -11.39
CA ARG A 248 -3.48 1.35 -11.05
C ARG A 248 -2.72 1.19 -9.72
N TYR A 249 -3.40 0.62 -8.75
CA TYR A 249 -2.85 0.39 -7.41
C TYR A 249 -2.61 -1.10 -7.17
N LEU A 250 -1.34 -1.51 -6.99
CA LEU A 250 -0.96 -2.87 -6.62
C LEU A 250 -0.85 -2.97 -5.09
N MET A 251 -1.79 -3.69 -4.49
CA MET A 251 -1.98 -3.73 -3.04
C MET A 251 -0.94 -4.63 -2.35
N GLY A 252 -0.37 -4.16 -1.25
CA GLY A 252 0.51 -4.94 -0.36
C GLY A 252 1.91 -5.25 -0.90
N VAL A 253 2.33 -4.65 -2.00
CA VAL A 253 3.64 -4.85 -2.63
C VAL A 253 4.58 -3.69 -2.30
N GLY A 254 5.79 -3.88 -1.91
CA GLY A 254 6.49 -4.99 -1.29
C GLY A 254 7.97 -4.65 -1.14
N THR A 255 8.85 -5.45 -1.72
CA THR A 255 10.28 -5.11 -1.72
C THR A 255 10.59 -3.96 -2.67
N PRO A 256 11.71 -3.21 -2.46
CA PRO A 256 12.13 -2.17 -3.41
C PRO A 256 12.22 -2.67 -4.86
N ILE A 257 12.73 -3.90 -5.06
CA ILE A 257 12.84 -4.53 -6.38
C ILE A 257 11.45 -4.80 -6.97
N ASN A 258 10.52 -5.37 -6.18
CA ASN A 258 9.16 -5.63 -6.67
C ASN A 258 8.44 -4.33 -7.08
N ILE A 259 8.69 -3.22 -6.38
CA ILE A 259 8.14 -1.92 -6.74
C ILE A 259 8.65 -1.48 -8.11
N LEU A 260 9.96 -1.51 -8.35
CA LEU A 260 10.54 -1.10 -9.63
C LEU A 260 10.09 -1.99 -10.80
N GLU A 261 10.02 -3.31 -10.59
CA GLU A 261 9.55 -4.23 -11.64
C GLU A 261 8.07 -3.98 -11.98
N ASN A 262 7.22 -3.72 -10.98
CA ASN A 262 5.81 -3.45 -11.23
C ASN A 262 5.55 -2.02 -11.79
N ILE A 263 6.40 -1.04 -11.48
CA ILE A 263 6.38 0.26 -12.18
C ILE A 263 6.63 0.04 -13.67
N ALA A 264 7.60 -0.81 -14.05
CA ALA A 264 7.87 -1.17 -15.43
C ALA A 264 6.67 -1.81 -16.16
N LEU A 265 5.76 -2.45 -15.41
CA LEU A 265 4.51 -3.05 -15.91
C LEU A 265 3.34 -2.07 -15.96
N GLY A 266 3.52 -0.82 -15.52
CA GLY A 266 2.51 0.23 -15.59
C GLY A 266 1.66 0.39 -14.32
N VAL A 267 2.16 -0.01 -13.17
CA VAL A 267 1.55 0.25 -11.86
C VAL A 267 1.95 1.63 -11.34
N ASP A 268 1.00 2.35 -10.74
CA ASP A 268 1.17 3.72 -10.27
C ASP A 268 1.31 3.86 -8.75
N MET A 269 0.66 2.98 -7.99
CA MET A 269 0.53 3.12 -6.53
C MET A 269 0.87 1.81 -5.83
N PHE A 270 1.55 1.92 -4.69
CA PHE A 270 2.02 0.80 -3.88
C PHE A 270 1.85 1.11 -2.39
N ASP A 271 1.61 0.07 -1.61
CA ASP A 271 1.72 0.09 -0.16
C ASP A 271 2.37 -1.20 0.35
N CYS A 272 3.01 -1.15 1.46
CA CYS A 272 3.42 -2.33 2.22
C CYS A 272 3.83 -1.95 3.65
N VAL A 273 3.61 -2.83 4.61
CA VAL A 273 4.13 -2.68 5.98
C VAL A 273 5.64 -2.94 6.08
N MET A 274 6.26 -3.46 5.01
CA MET A 274 7.65 -3.93 5.01
C MET A 274 8.66 -2.84 5.42
N PRO A 275 8.62 -1.59 4.93
CA PRO A 275 9.59 -0.58 5.35
C PRO A 275 9.63 -0.40 6.86
N THR A 276 8.47 -0.22 7.49
CA THR A 276 8.38 0.03 8.94
C THR A 276 8.55 -1.24 9.76
N ARG A 277 8.04 -2.39 9.28
CA ARG A 277 8.18 -3.68 9.97
C ARG A 277 9.63 -4.14 9.97
N ASN A 278 10.30 -4.09 8.81
CA ASN A 278 11.69 -4.50 8.66
C ASN A 278 12.63 -3.56 9.42
N ALA A 279 12.38 -2.25 9.39
CA ALA A 279 13.09 -1.25 10.20
C ALA A 279 13.09 -1.63 11.67
N ARG A 280 11.92 -1.87 12.26
CA ARG A 280 11.83 -2.26 13.68
C ARG A 280 12.48 -3.59 14.01
N ASN A 281 12.80 -4.40 13.01
CA ASN A 281 13.56 -5.64 13.13
C ASN A 281 15.06 -5.49 12.79
N GLY A 282 15.50 -4.27 12.43
CA GLY A 282 16.89 -3.93 12.16
C GLY A 282 17.34 -4.18 10.73
N MET A 283 16.41 -4.31 9.77
CA MET A 283 16.69 -4.38 8.35
C MET A 283 16.52 -2.98 7.72
N LEU A 284 17.59 -2.44 7.14
CA LEU A 284 17.62 -1.16 6.44
C LEU A 284 17.77 -1.39 4.92
N PHE A 285 17.11 -0.57 4.12
CA PHE A 285 17.19 -0.61 2.66
C PHE A 285 17.97 0.59 2.14
N THR A 286 18.93 0.35 1.27
CA THR A 286 19.71 1.40 0.59
C THR A 286 19.74 1.17 -0.91
N ALA A 287 20.17 2.16 -1.67
CA ALA A 287 20.37 2.03 -3.13
C ALA A 287 21.43 0.98 -3.50
N TYR A 288 22.29 0.60 -2.57
CA TYR A 288 23.41 -0.32 -2.78
C TYR A 288 23.14 -1.73 -2.26
N GLY A 289 22.05 -1.92 -1.55
CA GLY A 289 21.67 -3.21 -0.96
C GLY A 289 20.98 -3.08 0.38
N SER A 290 20.84 -4.18 1.10
CA SER A 290 20.22 -4.23 2.43
C SER A 290 21.25 -4.41 3.54
N ILE A 291 21.02 -3.72 4.65
CA ILE A 291 21.82 -3.75 5.87
C ILE A 291 21.02 -4.45 6.99
N ASN A 292 21.53 -5.54 7.56
CA ASN A 292 21.07 -5.97 8.87
C ASN A 292 21.92 -5.29 9.93
N ILE A 293 21.39 -4.23 10.53
CA ILE A 293 22.14 -3.40 11.49
C ILE A 293 22.55 -4.14 12.77
N LYS A 294 21.93 -5.29 13.07
CA LYS A 294 22.29 -6.12 14.22
C LYS A 294 23.58 -6.91 14.03
N ASN A 295 24.09 -7.01 12.80
CA ASN A 295 25.31 -7.75 12.51
C ASN A 295 26.52 -7.17 13.29
N LYS A 296 27.40 -8.06 13.80
CA LYS A 296 28.55 -7.69 14.62
C LYS A 296 29.52 -6.76 13.87
N LYS A 297 29.64 -6.89 12.56
CA LYS A 297 30.52 -6.05 11.72
C LYS A 297 30.26 -4.55 11.80
N TRP A 298 29.07 -4.14 12.24
CA TRP A 298 28.69 -2.74 12.42
C TRP A 298 29.02 -2.19 13.81
N ALA A 299 29.64 -3.00 14.71
CA ALA A 299 29.85 -2.62 16.11
C ALA A 299 30.80 -1.42 16.28
N ASP A 300 31.75 -1.27 15.38
CA ASP A 300 32.76 -0.22 15.33
C ASP A 300 32.78 0.53 13.99
N ASP A 301 31.69 0.44 13.21
CA ASP A 301 31.51 1.22 12.00
C ASP A 301 30.88 2.58 12.34
N PHE A 302 31.71 3.60 12.43
CA PHE A 302 31.29 4.98 12.73
C PHE A 302 30.91 5.79 11.48
N SER A 303 30.83 5.16 10.30
CA SER A 303 30.31 5.81 9.11
C SER A 303 28.80 6.04 9.20
N ALA A 304 28.29 6.94 8.38
CA ALA A 304 26.86 7.24 8.22
C ALA A 304 26.03 5.96 7.92
N ILE A 305 24.75 5.96 8.27
CA ILE A 305 23.84 4.86 7.93
C ILE A 305 23.79 4.70 6.41
N ASP A 306 23.57 5.82 5.71
CA ASP A 306 23.63 5.91 4.24
C ASP A 306 24.22 7.26 3.83
N GLU A 307 25.28 7.22 3.01
CA GLU A 307 25.98 8.43 2.56
C GLU A 307 25.13 9.26 1.55
N MET A 308 24.09 8.67 0.99
CA MET A 308 23.16 9.41 0.12
C MET A 308 22.39 10.50 0.87
N GLY A 309 22.20 10.37 2.18
CA GLY A 309 21.56 11.39 3.00
C GLY A 309 20.13 11.69 2.57
N ILE A 310 19.35 10.67 2.23
CA ILE A 310 17.95 10.82 1.78
C ILE A 310 17.11 11.44 2.89
N THR A 311 17.39 11.05 4.14
CA THR A 311 16.79 11.64 5.34
C THR A 311 17.87 12.17 6.27
N TRP A 312 17.51 13.06 7.18
CA TRP A 312 18.46 13.63 8.13
C TRP A 312 19.10 12.57 9.04
N VAL A 313 18.41 11.48 9.37
CA VAL A 313 18.94 10.41 10.22
C VAL A 313 20.10 9.65 9.55
N ASP A 314 20.16 9.63 8.22
CA ASP A 314 21.10 8.84 7.44
C ASP A 314 22.55 9.29 7.67
N THR A 315 22.77 10.59 7.76
CA THR A 315 24.08 11.21 7.97
C THR A 315 24.34 11.65 9.42
N TYR A 316 23.28 11.81 10.22
CA TYR A 316 23.41 12.24 11.61
C TYR A 316 23.84 11.12 12.55
N TYR A 317 23.42 9.88 12.28
CA TYR A 317 23.74 8.72 13.11
C TYR A 317 24.70 7.77 12.41
N SER A 318 25.63 7.19 13.18
CA SER A 318 26.53 6.13 12.70
C SER A 318 25.88 4.75 12.79
N LYS A 319 26.32 3.82 11.93
CA LYS A 319 25.92 2.40 11.99
C LYS A 319 26.20 1.79 13.36
N ALA A 320 27.36 2.09 13.96
CA ALA A 320 27.74 1.61 15.30
C ALA A 320 26.74 2.05 16.37
N TYR A 321 26.32 3.33 16.36
CA TYR A 321 25.35 3.84 17.32
C TYR A 321 23.96 3.21 17.13
N VAL A 322 23.46 3.16 15.89
CA VAL A 322 22.16 2.52 15.62
C VAL A 322 22.18 1.05 16.01
N ARG A 323 23.26 0.32 15.70
CA ARG A 323 23.43 -1.07 16.16
C ARG A 323 23.37 -1.17 17.69
N HIS A 324 24.05 -0.30 18.40
CA HIS A 324 23.99 -0.26 19.86
C HIS A 324 22.54 -0.13 20.35
N LEU A 325 21.77 0.80 19.82
CA LEU A 325 20.35 1.01 20.18
C LEU A 325 19.51 -0.26 19.96
N PHE A 326 19.74 -1.00 18.87
CA PHE A 326 19.08 -2.29 18.63
C PHE A 326 19.52 -3.37 19.63
N THR A 327 20.79 -3.38 20.02
CA THR A 327 21.34 -4.36 20.98
C THR A 327 20.72 -4.18 22.37
N VAL A 328 20.52 -2.93 22.80
CA VAL A 328 19.91 -2.60 24.10
C VAL A 328 18.39 -2.46 24.01
N ASN A 329 17.80 -2.76 22.84
CA ASN A 329 16.36 -2.69 22.56
C ASN A 329 15.72 -1.31 22.78
N GLU A 330 16.46 -0.23 22.51
CA GLU A 330 16.00 1.15 22.66
C GLU A 330 15.03 1.54 21.52
N MET A 331 13.97 2.28 21.85
CA MET A 331 12.98 2.73 20.88
C MET A 331 13.55 3.63 19.79
N LEU A 332 14.49 4.50 20.16
CA LEU A 332 15.11 5.45 19.23
C LEU A 332 15.73 4.73 18.03
N GLY A 333 16.36 3.56 18.21
CA GLY A 333 16.88 2.78 17.10
C GLY A 333 15.82 2.35 16.09
N LYS A 334 14.63 1.99 16.58
CA LYS A 334 13.49 1.62 15.71
C LYS A 334 12.90 2.83 14.99
N GLN A 335 12.89 4.01 15.62
CA GLN A 335 12.44 5.27 14.99
C GLN A 335 13.40 5.69 13.88
N ILE A 336 14.71 5.74 14.16
CA ILE A 336 15.76 6.06 13.18
C ILE A 336 15.64 5.14 11.96
N ALA A 337 15.60 3.83 12.18
CA ALA A 337 15.47 2.85 11.11
C ALA A 337 14.17 3.00 10.30
N THR A 338 13.07 3.40 10.96
CA THR A 338 11.78 3.60 10.28
C THR A 338 11.80 4.85 9.39
N ILE A 339 12.35 5.97 9.87
CA ILE A 339 12.51 7.21 9.10
C ILE A 339 13.39 6.93 7.87
N HIS A 340 14.54 6.28 8.07
CA HIS A 340 15.44 5.88 6.99
C HIS A 340 14.72 5.05 5.91
N ASN A 341 14.07 3.94 6.28
CA ASN A 341 13.42 3.06 5.32
C ASN A 341 12.25 3.73 4.58
N LEU A 342 11.45 4.52 5.26
CA LEU A 342 10.35 5.26 4.62
C LEU A 342 10.89 6.31 3.65
N GLY A 343 11.92 7.06 4.05
CA GLY A 343 12.59 8.01 3.17
C GLY A 343 13.13 7.33 1.91
N PHE A 344 13.80 6.18 2.07
CA PHE A 344 14.31 5.40 0.95
C PHE A 344 13.20 4.95 -0.01
N TYR A 345 12.06 4.43 0.49
CA TYR A 345 10.96 3.99 -0.37
C TYR A 345 10.32 5.14 -1.15
N LEU A 346 10.16 6.30 -0.53
CA LEU A 346 9.64 7.50 -1.20
C LEU A 346 10.65 8.05 -2.21
N TRP A 347 11.94 8.07 -1.85
CA TRP A 347 13.01 8.44 -2.77
C TRP A 347 13.01 7.53 -4.00
N LEU A 348 12.91 6.20 -3.82
CA LEU A 348 12.92 5.22 -4.91
C LEU A 348 11.83 5.48 -5.95
N THR A 349 10.60 5.75 -5.50
CA THR A 349 9.49 6.04 -6.42
C THR A 349 9.61 7.41 -7.07
N ARG A 350 10.13 8.40 -6.37
CA ARG A 350 10.42 9.73 -6.93
C ARG A 350 11.54 9.69 -7.98
N GLU A 351 12.60 8.93 -7.75
CA GLU A 351 13.65 8.73 -8.76
C GLU A 351 13.10 7.96 -9.96
N ALA A 352 12.31 6.90 -9.74
CA ALA A 352 11.63 6.21 -10.83
C ALA A 352 10.82 7.19 -11.69
N ARG A 353 10.03 8.09 -11.06
CA ARG A 353 9.30 9.15 -11.77
C ARG A 353 10.20 10.05 -12.59
N LYS A 354 11.32 10.51 -12.04
CA LYS A 354 12.29 11.37 -12.77
C LYS A 354 12.82 10.66 -14.00
N HIS A 355 13.22 9.40 -13.89
CA HIS A 355 13.74 8.61 -15.00
C HIS A 355 12.66 8.23 -16.03
N ILE A 356 11.40 8.05 -15.63
CA ILE A 356 10.29 7.91 -16.60
C ILE A 356 10.14 9.19 -17.42
N ILE A 357 10.17 10.36 -16.78
CA ILE A 357 10.05 11.66 -17.46
C ILE A 357 11.27 11.91 -18.38
N ALA A 358 12.45 11.50 -17.95
CA ALA A 358 13.68 11.61 -18.76
C ALA A 358 13.74 10.59 -19.92
N GLY A 359 12.95 9.50 -19.86
CA GLY A 359 12.90 8.46 -20.90
C GLY A 359 14.02 7.43 -20.81
N ASP A 360 14.68 7.32 -19.66
CA ASP A 360 15.78 6.38 -19.38
C ASP A 360 15.50 5.43 -18.19
N PHE A 361 14.21 5.27 -17.83
CA PHE A 361 13.78 4.48 -16.68
C PHE A 361 14.26 3.03 -16.74
N ARG A 362 14.22 2.39 -17.91
CA ARG A 362 14.63 1.00 -18.05
C ARG A 362 16.09 0.78 -17.61
N GLU A 363 17.02 1.59 -18.14
CA GLU A 363 18.45 1.46 -17.84
C GLU A 363 18.72 1.74 -16.36
N TRP A 364 18.12 2.79 -15.82
CA TRP A 364 18.23 3.12 -14.41
C TRP A 364 17.66 2.00 -13.52
N LYS A 365 16.47 1.46 -13.85
CA LYS A 365 15.84 0.35 -13.12
C LYS A 365 16.75 -0.88 -13.08
N GLU A 366 17.30 -1.31 -14.22
CA GLU A 366 18.17 -2.49 -14.30
C GLU A 366 19.42 -2.33 -13.42
N LYS A 367 20.03 -1.14 -13.42
CA LYS A 367 21.14 -0.81 -12.53
C LYS A 367 20.72 -0.87 -11.05
N MET A 368 19.61 -0.25 -10.69
CA MET A 368 19.11 -0.22 -9.31
C MET A 368 18.76 -1.61 -8.79
N VAL A 369 18.05 -2.42 -9.58
CA VAL A 369 17.71 -3.81 -9.22
C VAL A 369 18.98 -4.63 -8.95
N LYS A 370 20.00 -4.50 -9.81
CA LYS A 370 21.29 -5.18 -9.61
C LYS A 370 21.96 -4.76 -8.30
N GLN A 371 21.98 -3.47 -7.98
CA GLN A 371 22.60 -2.95 -6.76
C GLN A 371 21.84 -3.37 -5.50
N MET A 372 20.51 -3.26 -5.50
CA MET A 372 19.67 -3.58 -4.35
C MET A 372 19.62 -5.08 -4.01
N ASN A 373 20.03 -5.97 -4.89
CA ASN A 373 20.18 -7.40 -4.60
C ASN A 373 21.34 -7.73 -3.63
N ASN A 374 22.24 -6.79 -3.38
CA ASN A 374 23.35 -7.00 -2.47
C ASN A 374 22.89 -7.07 -1.01
N ARG A 375 23.61 -7.84 -0.22
CA ARG A 375 23.56 -7.82 1.25
C ARG A 375 24.86 -7.20 1.77
N LEU A 376 24.73 -6.00 2.29
CA LEU A 376 25.85 -5.22 2.80
C LEU A 376 26.26 -5.67 4.20
#